data_f74c963aa954fe9556fd388dc8f08416
#
_entry.id   f74c963aa954fe9556fd388dc8f08416
#
_cell.length_a   1.000
_cell.length_b   1.000
_cell.length_c   1.000
_cell.angle_alpha   90.00
_cell.angle_beta   90.00
_cell.angle_gamma   90.00
#
_symmetry.space_group_name_H-M   'P 1'
#
loop_
_entity.id
_entity.type
_entity.pdbx_description
1 polymer ?
#
loop_
_entity_poly.entity_id
_entity_poly.type
_entity_poly.pdbx_seq_one_letter_code
_entity_poly.pdbx_strand_id
1 'polypeptide(L)'
;MMTAPTPMGTPGRDATQLQLARDVVLPALGQAFTAVLARFDDVLFDRAATAGSSQLLFLDGMRELRRRREEIGAGFASHLQEAWAAMAGGAPLSAENTLAGQVDEGLSLVSEHELESRLAVRQFASVLLRDFKPVLSRLDRRLGWIAGGLALDADTSPISPEHVGVAVREAFASCELAPEVRLVLIKLCERDLHNPIG
;
A
#
# COMPACT_ATOMS: atom_id res chain seq x y z
N MET A 1 -18.35 23.69 35.17
CA MET A 1 -16.90 23.87 35.29
C MET A 1 -16.28 23.32 33.97
N MET A 2 -16.10 24.22 32.97
CA MET A 2 -15.59 23.86 31.66
C MET A 2 -14.06 23.80 31.77
N THR A 3 -13.48 22.61 31.60
CA THR A 3 -12.03 22.44 31.44
C THR A 3 -11.63 23.03 30.10
N ALA A 4 -10.82 24.08 30.11
CA ALA A 4 -10.22 24.66 28.93
C ALA A 4 -9.34 23.61 28.22
N PRO A 5 -9.34 23.55 26.89
CA PRO A 5 -8.45 22.66 26.18
C PRO A 5 -6.99 23.08 26.43
N THR A 6 -6.15 22.12 26.83
CA THR A 6 -4.71 22.32 26.97
C THR A 6 -4.15 22.87 25.65
N PRO A 7 -3.39 23.98 25.66
CA PRO A 7 -2.82 24.51 24.44
C PRO A 7 -1.87 23.49 23.83
N MET A 8 -2.15 23.05 22.62
CA MET A 8 -1.20 22.24 21.84
C MET A 8 0.06 23.09 21.61
N GLY A 9 1.21 22.56 22.02
CA GLY A 9 2.51 23.22 21.82
C GLY A 9 2.76 23.57 20.35
N THR A 10 3.78 24.35 20.06
CA THR A 10 4.16 24.69 18.70
C THR A 10 4.57 23.43 17.94
N PRO A 11 4.12 23.21 16.68
CA PRO A 11 4.54 22.04 15.91
C PRO A 11 6.05 22.06 15.70
N GLY A 12 6.71 20.98 16.09
CA GLY A 12 8.15 20.81 15.93
C GLY A 12 8.44 19.38 15.46
N ARG A 13 9.46 19.24 14.62
CA ARG A 13 9.87 17.90 14.18
C ARG A 13 10.44 17.12 15.36
N ASP A 14 9.76 16.04 15.74
CA ASP A 14 10.18 15.13 16.79
C ASP A 14 10.66 13.81 16.16
N ALA A 15 11.96 13.74 15.89
CA ALA A 15 12.60 12.57 15.25
C ALA A 15 12.42 11.30 16.09
N THR A 16 12.40 11.40 17.43
CA THR A 16 12.25 10.25 18.33
C THR A 16 10.84 9.67 18.21
N GLN A 17 9.83 10.52 18.26
CA GLN A 17 8.42 10.10 18.12
C GLN A 17 8.14 9.53 16.72
N LEU A 18 8.70 10.15 15.67
CA LEU A 18 8.59 9.62 14.31
C LEU A 18 9.24 8.24 14.18
N GLN A 19 10.41 8.03 14.79
CA GLN A 19 11.07 6.74 14.78
C GLN A 19 10.25 5.68 15.52
N LEU A 20 9.75 5.99 16.71
CA LEU A 20 8.89 5.09 17.47
C LEU A 20 7.62 4.72 16.71
N ALA A 21 6.96 5.69 16.09
CA ALA A 21 5.78 5.43 15.28
C ALA A 21 6.11 4.55 14.06
N ARG A 22 7.22 4.81 13.36
CA ARG A 22 7.71 3.99 12.25
C ARG A 22 7.92 2.54 12.66
N ASP A 23 8.63 2.32 13.77
CA ASP A 23 9.03 0.99 14.22
C ASP A 23 7.84 0.14 14.69
N VAL A 24 6.68 0.75 14.93
CA VAL A 24 5.42 0.06 15.20
C VAL A 24 4.62 -0.17 13.91
N VAL A 25 4.44 0.88 13.11
CA VAL A 25 3.48 0.85 11.99
C VAL A 25 3.99 0.07 10.80
N LEU A 26 5.25 0.30 10.36
CA LEU A 26 5.75 -0.38 9.17
C LEU A 26 5.88 -1.89 9.35
N PRO A 27 6.36 -2.43 10.48
CA PRO A 27 6.35 -3.87 10.72
C PRO A 27 4.94 -4.45 10.76
N ALA A 28 3.96 -3.73 11.34
CA ALA A 28 2.57 -4.20 11.39
C ALA A 28 1.96 -4.33 9.99
N LEU A 29 2.17 -3.34 9.11
CA LEU A 29 1.74 -3.40 7.71
C LEU A 29 2.45 -4.54 6.95
N GLY A 30 3.75 -4.72 7.17
CA GLY A 30 4.53 -5.81 6.58
C GLY A 30 4.03 -7.19 7.02
N GLN A 31 3.68 -7.37 8.31
CA GLN A 31 3.10 -8.60 8.83
C GLN A 31 1.72 -8.88 8.22
N ALA A 32 0.86 -7.87 8.13
CA ALA A 32 -0.44 -7.99 7.50
C ALA A 32 -0.31 -8.42 6.03
N PHE A 33 0.60 -7.79 5.27
CA PHE A 33 0.86 -8.16 3.89
C PHE A 33 1.43 -9.58 3.76
N THR A 34 2.33 -9.99 4.66
CA THR A 34 2.88 -11.35 4.70
C THR A 34 1.80 -12.41 4.96
N ALA A 35 0.83 -12.10 5.81
CA ALA A 35 -0.32 -12.97 6.06
C ALA A 35 -1.19 -13.13 4.80
N VAL A 36 -1.39 -12.06 4.03
CA VAL A 36 -2.08 -12.12 2.73
C VAL A 36 -1.28 -12.95 1.72
N LEU A 37 0.05 -12.76 1.64
CA LEU A 37 0.93 -13.54 0.78
C LEU A 37 0.84 -15.05 1.05
N ALA A 38 0.63 -15.44 2.30
CA ALA A 38 0.51 -16.86 2.66
C ALA A 38 -0.74 -17.52 2.06
N ARG A 39 -1.75 -16.75 1.68
CA ARG A 39 -3.02 -17.23 1.11
C ARG A 39 -3.04 -17.26 -0.41
N PHE A 40 -2.04 -16.68 -1.08
CA PHE A 40 -2.03 -16.61 -2.54
C PHE A 40 -2.01 -17.98 -3.20
N ASP A 41 -1.27 -18.93 -2.64
CA ASP A 41 -1.20 -20.28 -3.18
C ASP A 41 -2.58 -20.93 -3.24
N ASP A 42 -3.33 -20.89 -2.15
CA ASP A 42 -4.66 -21.51 -2.07
C ASP A 42 -5.63 -20.84 -3.06
N VAL A 43 -5.63 -19.50 -3.09
CA VAL A 43 -6.52 -18.73 -3.98
C VAL A 43 -6.20 -18.96 -5.46
N LEU A 44 -4.92 -19.00 -5.83
CA LEU A 44 -4.55 -19.26 -7.23
C LEU A 44 -4.79 -20.71 -7.61
N PHE A 45 -4.61 -21.66 -6.70
CA PHE A 45 -4.95 -23.07 -6.93
C PHE A 45 -6.44 -23.25 -7.18
N ASP A 46 -7.31 -22.65 -6.35
CA ASP A 46 -8.75 -22.68 -6.53
C ASP A 46 -9.19 -22.04 -7.86
N ARG A 47 -8.52 -20.93 -8.23
CA ARG A 47 -8.74 -20.30 -9.54
C ARG A 47 -8.31 -21.18 -10.69
N ALA A 48 -7.16 -21.83 -10.59
CA ALA A 48 -6.66 -22.77 -11.59
C ALA A 48 -7.65 -23.93 -11.82
N ALA A 49 -8.26 -24.45 -10.75
CA ALA A 49 -9.22 -25.54 -10.83
C ALA A 49 -10.49 -25.22 -11.66
N THR A 50 -10.84 -23.93 -11.76
CA THR A 50 -12.05 -23.47 -12.47
C THR A 50 -11.75 -22.68 -13.76
N ALA A 51 -10.47 -22.42 -14.06
CA ALA A 51 -10.05 -21.51 -15.12
C ALA A 51 -10.06 -22.12 -16.55
N GLY A 52 -10.32 -23.42 -16.70
CA GLY A 52 -10.33 -24.10 -18.01
C GLY A 52 -9.01 -23.90 -18.76
N SER A 53 -9.04 -23.25 -19.93
CA SER A 53 -7.84 -23.00 -20.77
C SER A 53 -6.80 -22.08 -20.11
N SER A 54 -7.18 -21.27 -19.12
CA SER A 54 -6.28 -20.36 -18.40
C SER A 54 -5.64 -20.99 -17.17
N GLN A 55 -5.85 -22.29 -16.90
CA GLN A 55 -5.32 -22.98 -15.74
C GLN A 55 -3.80 -22.79 -15.57
N LEU A 56 -3.05 -22.92 -16.66
CA LEU A 56 -1.59 -22.81 -16.63
C LEU A 56 -1.11 -21.43 -16.17
N LEU A 57 -1.83 -20.33 -16.52
CA LEU A 57 -1.48 -18.98 -16.08
C LEU A 57 -1.47 -18.86 -14.56
N PHE A 58 -2.46 -19.45 -13.88
CA PHE A 58 -2.53 -19.43 -12.42
C PHE A 58 -1.48 -20.31 -11.76
N LEU A 59 -1.19 -21.49 -12.33
CA LEU A 59 -0.13 -22.38 -11.82
C LEU A 59 1.26 -21.78 -12.00
N ASP A 60 1.53 -21.10 -13.11
CA ASP A 60 2.80 -20.42 -13.35
C ASP A 60 2.92 -19.20 -12.43
N GLY A 61 1.82 -18.46 -12.21
CA GLY A 61 1.76 -17.39 -11.22
C GLY A 61 2.10 -17.88 -9.81
N MET A 62 1.58 -19.04 -9.38
CA MET A 62 1.94 -19.64 -8.08
C MET A 62 3.44 -19.94 -7.97
N ARG A 63 4.05 -20.51 -9.03
CA ARG A 63 5.50 -20.78 -9.05
C ARG A 63 6.32 -19.51 -8.95
N GLU A 64 5.93 -18.49 -9.69
CA GLU A 64 6.60 -17.18 -9.69
C GLU A 64 6.52 -16.53 -8.30
N LEU A 65 5.35 -16.51 -7.67
CA LEU A 65 5.14 -15.96 -6.33
C LEU A 65 5.96 -16.68 -5.26
N ARG A 66 6.04 -18.02 -5.31
CA ARG A 66 6.88 -18.80 -4.40
C ARG A 66 8.36 -18.48 -4.56
N ARG A 67 8.80 -18.38 -5.81
CA ARG A 67 10.20 -18.06 -6.15
C ARG A 67 10.62 -16.68 -5.67
N ARG A 68 9.73 -15.68 -5.78
CA ARG A 68 10.03 -14.29 -5.46
C ARG A 68 9.43 -13.79 -4.14
N ARG A 69 9.02 -14.70 -3.27
CA ARG A 69 8.32 -14.34 -2.05
C ARG A 69 9.03 -13.28 -1.20
N GLU A 70 10.35 -13.41 -1.05
CA GLU A 70 11.17 -12.46 -0.29
C GLU A 70 11.27 -11.11 -0.99
N GLU A 71 11.46 -11.11 -2.32
CA GLU A 71 11.51 -9.88 -3.14
C GLU A 71 10.18 -9.13 -3.08
N ILE A 72 9.06 -9.85 -3.13
CA ILE A 72 7.71 -9.26 -3.02
C ILE A 72 7.54 -8.57 -1.66
N GLY A 73 7.91 -9.24 -0.57
CA GLY A 73 7.87 -8.65 0.76
C GLY A 73 8.78 -7.43 0.90
N ALA A 74 9.99 -7.50 0.34
CA ALA A 74 10.94 -6.39 0.33
C ALA A 74 10.43 -5.20 -0.50
N GLY A 75 9.83 -5.44 -1.67
CA GLY A 75 9.24 -4.40 -2.52
C GLY A 75 8.11 -3.64 -1.83
N PHE A 76 7.20 -4.37 -1.17
CA PHE A 76 6.15 -3.77 -0.35
C PHE A 76 6.73 -2.86 0.75
N ALA A 77 7.70 -3.37 1.51
CA ALA A 77 8.31 -2.63 2.61
C ALA A 77 9.13 -1.43 2.11
N SER A 78 9.80 -1.54 0.98
CA SER A 78 10.65 -0.48 0.39
C SER A 78 9.85 0.78 0.10
N HIS A 79 8.71 0.66 -0.58
CA HIS A 79 7.87 1.82 -0.89
C HIS A 79 7.37 2.54 0.37
N LEU A 80 6.90 1.79 1.37
CA LEU A 80 6.41 2.39 2.62
C LEU A 80 7.54 3.05 3.42
N GLN A 81 8.74 2.48 3.40
CA GLN A 81 9.93 3.07 4.03
C GLN A 81 10.33 4.37 3.33
N GLU A 82 10.29 4.40 2.00
CA GLU A 82 10.58 5.59 1.21
C GLU A 82 9.56 6.71 1.46
N ALA A 83 8.26 6.39 1.43
CA ALA A 83 7.20 7.34 1.74
C ALA A 83 7.33 7.90 3.17
N TRP A 84 7.66 7.04 4.13
CA TRP A 84 7.93 7.47 5.51
C TRP A 84 9.15 8.39 5.60
N ALA A 85 10.25 8.03 4.95
CA ALA A 85 11.47 8.84 4.97
C ALA A 85 11.26 10.22 4.33
N ALA A 86 10.51 10.29 3.24
CA ALA A 86 10.15 11.53 2.55
C ALA A 86 9.29 12.44 3.46
N MET A 87 8.28 11.89 4.13
CA MET A 87 7.48 12.62 5.11
C MET A 87 8.37 13.12 6.28
N ALA A 88 9.18 12.26 6.85
CA ALA A 88 10.08 12.62 7.94
C ALA A 88 11.11 13.68 7.50
N GLY A 89 11.48 13.70 6.22
CA GLY A 89 12.32 14.73 5.59
C GLY A 89 11.60 16.07 5.39
N GLY A 90 10.26 16.11 5.47
CA GLY A 90 9.46 17.32 5.28
C GLY A 90 8.94 17.50 3.84
N ALA A 91 9.15 16.52 2.97
CA ALA A 91 8.69 16.51 1.58
C ALA A 91 7.96 15.20 1.28
N PRO A 92 6.72 15.02 1.81
CA PRO A 92 5.99 13.76 1.66
C PRO A 92 5.76 13.42 0.17
N LEU A 93 5.84 12.14 -0.15
CA LEU A 93 5.55 11.63 -1.49
C LEU A 93 4.04 11.71 -1.78
N SER A 94 3.70 11.92 -3.05
CA SER A 94 2.35 11.75 -3.55
C SER A 94 2.17 10.31 -4.05
N ALA A 95 1.20 9.60 -3.50
CA ALA A 95 0.82 8.26 -3.95
C ALA A 95 0.27 8.30 -5.38
N GLU A 96 -0.50 9.34 -5.73
CA GLU A 96 -1.05 9.51 -7.07
C GLU A 96 0.06 9.72 -8.12
N ASN A 97 1.04 10.58 -7.83
CA ASN A 97 2.18 10.78 -8.72
C ASN A 97 3.01 9.51 -8.87
N THR A 98 3.23 8.75 -7.78
CA THR A 98 3.93 7.48 -7.83
C THR A 98 3.15 6.45 -8.66
N LEU A 99 1.82 6.41 -8.51
CA LEU A 99 0.96 5.51 -9.27
C LEU A 99 0.90 5.89 -10.76
N ALA A 100 0.91 7.19 -11.07
CA ALA A 100 0.95 7.68 -12.44
C ALA A 100 2.26 7.30 -13.16
N GLY A 101 3.33 7.07 -12.41
CA GLY A 101 4.68 6.90 -12.93
C GLY A 101 5.30 8.26 -13.29
N GLN A 102 6.61 8.29 -13.50
CA GLN A 102 7.21 9.43 -14.17
C GLN A 102 6.67 9.43 -15.60
N VAL A 103 5.87 10.44 -15.91
CA VAL A 103 5.47 10.70 -17.28
C VAL A 103 6.76 11.14 -17.99
N ASP A 104 7.46 10.20 -18.62
CA ASP A 104 8.41 10.59 -19.67
C ASP A 104 7.63 11.49 -20.64
N GLU A 105 8.17 12.65 -20.99
CA GLU A 105 7.54 13.70 -21.80
C GLU A 105 7.17 13.27 -23.25
N GLY A 106 7.04 11.98 -23.49
CA GLY A 106 6.50 11.36 -24.67
C GLY A 106 5.11 10.79 -24.42
N LEU A 107 4.19 10.96 -25.37
CA LEU A 107 2.88 10.29 -25.43
C LEU A 107 3.09 8.76 -25.45
N SER A 108 3.39 8.18 -24.30
CA SER A 108 3.45 6.73 -24.14
C SER A 108 2.02 6.21 -23.98
N LEU A 109 1.60 5.35 -24.89
CA LEU A 109 0.37 4.59 -24.78
C LEU A 109 0.47 3.69 -23.54
N VAL A 110 -0.21 4.07 -22.47
CA VAL A 110 -0.39 3.20 -21.29
C VAL A 110 -1.13 1.95 -21.75
N SER A 111 -0.58 0.78 -21.47
CA SER A 111 -1.25 -0.46 -21.84
C SER A 111 -2.58 -0.59 -21.08
N GLU A 112 -3.56 -1.27 -21.68
CA GLU A 112 -4.86 -1.53 -21.05
C GLU A 112 -4.67 -2.21 -19.67
N HIS A 113 -3.76 -3.16 -19.57
CA HIS A 113 -3.45 -3.86 -18.33
C HIS A 113 -2.83 -2.98 -17.24
N GLU A 114 -2.02 -2.01 -17.63
CA GLU A 114 -1.47 -1.04 -16.67
C GLU A 114 -2.58 -0.12 -16.15
N LEU A 115 -3.51 0.30 -17.03
CA LEU A 115 -4.66 1.08 -16.63
C LEU A 115 -5.58 0.29 -15.68
N GLU A 116 -5.86 -0.99 -15.97
CA GLU A 116 -6.62 -1.87 -15.09
C GLU A 116 -5.97 -2.04 -13.72
N SER A 117 -4.64 -2.22 -13.69
CA SER A 117 -3.88 -2.31 -12.45
C SER A 117 -3.98 -1.04 -11.60
N ARG A 118 -3.85 0.14 -12.23
CA ARG A 118 -4.02 1.44 -11.56
C ARG A 118 -5.44 1.63 -11.01
N LEU A 119 -6.45 1.24 -11.78
CA LEU A 119 -7.86 1.30 -11.34
C LEU A 119 -8.10 0.35 -10.16
N ALA A 120 -7.54 -0.86 -10.18
CA ALA A 120 -7.67 -1.81 -9.08
C ALA A 120 -7.02 -1.29 -7.79
N VAL A 121 -5.85 -0.64 -7.88
CA VAL A 121 -5.19 0.02 -6.73
C VAL A 121 -6.04 1.17 -6.19
N ARG A 122 -6.60 2.01 -7.05
CA ARG A 122 -7.49 3.10 -6.62
C ARG A 122 -8.77 2.58 -5.96
N GLN A 123 -9.34 1.51 -6.48
CA GLN A 123 -10.51 0.86 -5.89
C GLN A 123 -10.16 0.30 -4.50
N PHE A 124 -9.06 -0.41 -4.36
CA PHE A 124 -8.52 -0.90 -3.09
C PHE A 124 -8.40 0.24 -2.05
N ALA A 125 -7.73 1.33 -2.42
CA ALA A 125 -7.54 2.48 -1.54
C ALA A 125 -8.87 3.12 -1.14
N SER A 126 -9.81 3.26 -2.09
CA SER A 126 -11.15 3.85 -1.86
C SER A 126 -11.97 3.05 -0.85
N VAL A 127 -11.94 1.71 -0.93
CA VAL A 127 -12.66 0.82 0.00
C VAL A 127 -12.12 0.99 1.42
N LEU A 128 -10.81 0.90 1.60
CA LEU A 128 -10.17 1.06 2.91
C LEU A 128 -10.37 2.46 3.48
N LEU A 129 -10.20 3.50 2.65
CA LEU A 129 -10.36 4.88 3.08
C LEU A 129 -11.79 5.14 3.58
N ARG A 130 -12.81 4.61 2.88
CA ARG A 130 -14.20 4.77 3.31
C ARG A 130 -14.43 4.25 4.74
N ASP A 131 -13.90 3.09 5.05
CA ASP A 131 -14.20 2.40 6.31
C ASP A 131 -13.31 2.88 7.47
N PHE A 132 -12.07 3.30 7.18
CA PHE A 132 -11.10 3.73 8.18
C PHE A 132 -10.87 5.25 8.23
N LYS A 133 -11.57 6.05 7.42
CA LYS A 133 -11.37 7.51 7.33
C LYS A 133 -11.26 8.25 8.67
N PRO A 134 -12.15 8.00 9.67
CA PRO A 134 -12.08 8.74 10.94
C PRO A 134 -10.80 8.44 11.74
N VAL A 135 -10.28 7.21 11.63
CA VAL A 135 -9.06 6.80 12.32
C VAL A 135 -7.84 7.37 11.60
N LEU A 136 -7.78 7.21 10.28
CA LEU A 136 -6.71 7.71 9.43
C LEU A 136 -6.55 9.23 9.57
N SER A 137 -7.63 10.00 9.47
CA SER A 137 -7.57 11.47 9.63
C SER A 137 -7.03 11.92 11.00
N ARG A 138 -7.22 11.12 12.06
CA ARG A 138 -6.64 11.39 13.37
C ARG A 138 -5.16 11.05 13.42
N LEU A 139 -4.76 9.97 12.77
CA LEU A 139 -3.36 9.57 12.66
C LEU A 139 -2.57 10.56 11.81
N ASP A 140 -3.09 10.95 10.65
CA ASP A 140 -2.47 11.93 9.74
C ASP A 140 -2.19 13.26 10.44
N ARG A 141 -3.17 13.75 11.22
CA ARG A 141 -3.01 14.97 12.01
C ARG A 141 -1.90 14.85 13.06
N ARG A 142 -1.81 13.69 13.74
CA ARG A 142 -0.77 13.45 14.74
C ARG A 142 0.61 13.28 14.12
N LEU A 143 0.70 12.49 13.04
CA LEU A 143 1.93 12.31 12.28
C LEU A 143 2.42 13.63 11.71
N GLY A 144 1.53 14.38 11.07
CA GLY A 144 1.87 15.71 10.52
C GLY A 144 2.36 16.66 11.60
N TRP A 145 1.76 16.64 12.80
CA TRP A 145 2.20 17.44 13.94
C TRP A 145 3.64 17.14 14.35
N ILE A 146 3.96 15.85 14.59
CA ILE A 146 5.32 15.43 14.99
C ILE A 146 6.33 15.50 13.84
N ALA A 147 5.86 15.54 12.61
CA ALA A 147 6.69 15.76 11.41
C ALA A 147 7.00 17.24 11.13
N GLY A 148 6.66 18.15 12.06
CA GLY A 148 6.96 19.57 11.94
C GLY A 148 5.80 20.42 11.43
N GLY A 149 4.56 19.96 11.59
CA GLY A 149 3.36 20.69 11.19
C GLY A 149 2.94 20.44 9.75
N LEU A 150 3.31 19.30 9.17
CA LEU A 150 2.87 18.93 7.82
C LEU A 150 1.37 18.70 7.77
N ALA A 151 0.73 19.18 6.71
CA ALA A 151 -0.66 18.83 6.40
C ALA A 151 -0.66 17.53 5.58
N LEU A 152 -0.86 16.40 6.27
CA LEU A 152 -0.98 15.09 5.64
C LEU A 152 -2.43 14.79 5.29
N ASP A 153 -2.63 14.15 4.16
CA ASP A 153 -3.91 13.67 3.65
C ASP A 153 -3.78 12.23 3.09
N ALA A 154 -4.81 11.76 2.39
CA ALA A 154 -4.81 10.43 1.80
C ALA A 154 -3.69 10.23 0.77
N ASP A 155 -3.32 11.25 0.00
CA ASP A 155 -2.28 11.17 -1.02
C ASP A 155 -0.86 11.23 -0.45
N THR A 156 -0.66 11.92 0.66
CA THR A 156 0.67 12.27 1.19
C THR A 156 1.03 11.57 2.50
N SER A 157 0.07 10.91 3.15
CA SER A 157 0.31 10.14 4.37
C SER A 157 0.94 8.78 4.04
N PRO A 158 2.14 8.45 4.58
CA PRO A 158 2.83 7.20 4.26
C PRO A 158 2.11 5.93 4.73
N ILE A 159 1.06 6.08 5.55
CA ILE A 159 0.23 4.99 6.06
C ILE A 159 -1.17 4.99 5.46
N SER A 160 -1.41 5.85 4.48
CA SER A 160 -2.70 5.90 3.80
C SER A 160 -2.97 4.64 2.99
N PRO A 161 -4.23 4.29 2.76
CA PRO A 161 -4.60 3.23 1.84
C PRO A 161 -4.03 3.41 0.43
N GLU A 162 -3.84 4.65 -0.02
CA GLU A 162 -3.25 4.99 -1.31
C GLU A 162 -1.79 4.53 -1.38
N HIS A 163 -0.96 4.85 -0.38
CA HIS A 163 0.42 4.38 -0.31
C HIS A 163 0.51 2.86 -0.10
N VAL A 164 -0.39 2.26 0.68
CA VAL A 164 -0.47 0.80 0.81
C VAL A 164 -0.82 0.16 -0.54
N GLY A 165 -1.73 0.74 -1.30
CA GLY A 165 -2.08 0.27 -2.64
C GLY A 165 -0.91 0.37 -3.63
N VAL A 166 -0.16 1.47 -3.60
CA VAL A 166 1.08 1.62 -4.38
C VAL A 166 2.10 0.57 -3.96
N ALA A 167 2.29 0.35 -2.64
CA ALA A 167 3.21 -0.66 -2.12
C ALA A 167 2.84 -2.08 -2.60
N VAL A 168 1.54 -2.42 -2.66
CA VAL A 168 1.07 -3.69 -3.23
C VAL A 168 1.43 -3.80 -4.71
N ARG A 169 1.23 -2.74 -5.51
CA ARG A 169 1.62 -2.74 -6.92
C ARG A 169 3.12 -2.92 -7.10
N GLU A 170 3.92 -2.15 -6.37
CA GLU A 170 5.39 -2.20 -6.43
C GLU A 170 5.94 -3.56 -5.97
N ALA A 171 5.29 -4.20 -5.01
CA ALA A 171 5.64 -5.55 -4.57
C ALA A 171 5.64 -6.57 -5.70
N PHE A 172 4.74 -6.43 -6.68
CA PHE A 172 4.62 -7.33 -7.82
C PHE A 172 5.28 -6.80 -9.10
N ALA A 173 5.92 -5.63 -9.07
CA ALA A 173 6.48 -5.00 -10.28
C ALA A 173 7.56 -5.85 -10.95
N SER A 174 8.38 -6.55 -10.17
CA SER A 174 9.44 -7.42 -10.69
C SER A 174 8.97 -8.82 -11.10
N CYS A 175 7.71 -9.18 -10.80
CA CYS A 175 7.19 -10.52 -11.06
C CYS A 175 6.66 -10.64 -12.50
N GLU A 176 7.01 -11.74 -13.16
CA GLU A 176 6.48 -12.11 -14.47
C GLU A 176 5.10 -12.77 -14.29
N LEU A 177 4.08 -11.95 -14.03
CA LEU A 177 2.71 -12.40 -13.81
C LEU A 177 1.80 -12.01 -14.97
N ALA A 178 0.97 -12.95 -15.40
CA ALA A 178 -0.12 -12.64 -16.32
C ALA A 178 -1.05 -11.57 -15.70
N PRO A 179 -1.64 -10.67 -16.52
CA PRO A 179 -2.51 -9.60 -16.04
C PRO A 179 -3.67 -10.10 -15.17
N GLU A 180 -4.28 -11.22 -15.55
CA GLU A 180 -5.39 -11.85 -14.83
C GLU A 180 -4.96 -12.31 -13.42
N VAL A 181 -3.76 -12.87 -13.30
CA VAL A 181 -3.18 -13.27 -12.01
C VAL A 181 -2.94 -12.04 -11.15
N ARG A 182 -2.31 -11.00 -11.70
CA ARG A 182 -2.04 -9.74 -11.00
C ARG A 182 -3.31 -9.11 -10.45
N LEU A 183 -4.38 -9.07 -11.24
CA LEU A 183 -5.67 -8.55 -10.82
C LEU A 183 -6.28 -9.35 -9.66
N VAL A 184 -6.19 -10.69 -9.70
CA VAL A 184 -6.64 -11.55 -8.61
C VAL A 184 -5.87 -11.25 -7.32
N LEU A 185 -4.56 -11.03 -7.40
CA LEU A 185 -3.73 -10.72 -6.24
C LEU A 185 -4.09 -9.36 -5.62
N ILE A 186 -4.32 -8.32 -6.42
CA ILE A 186 -4.74 -7.00 -5.92
C ILE A 186 -6.09 -7.10 -5.21
N LYS A 187 -7.05 -7.82 -5.79
CA LYS A 187 -8.37 -8.04 -5.17
C LYS A 187 -8.29 -8.86 -3.88
N LEU A 188 -7.36 -9.81 -3.80
CA LEU A 188 -7.12 -10.55 -2.56
C LEU A 188 -6.56 -9.64 -1.48
N CYS A 189 -5.61 -8.77 -1.82
CA CYS A 189 -5.09 -7.76 -0.91
C CYS A 189 -6.20 -6.81 -0.41
N GLU A 190 -7.09 -6.34 -1.31
CA GLU A 190 -8.25 -5.51 -0.94
C GLU A 190 -9.10 -6.20 0.12
N ARG A 191 -9.47 -7.46 -0.10
CA ARG A 191 -10.34 -8.20 0.80
C ARG A 191 -9.68 -8.49 2.14
N ASP A 192 -8.42 -8.92 2.12
CA ASP A 192 -7.76 -9.48 3.30
C ASP A 192 -7.05 -8.41 4.15
N LEU A 193 -6.59 -7.30 3.55
CA LEU A 193 -6.11 -6.14 4.32
C LEU A 193 -7.26 -5.29 4.88
N HIS A 194 -8.47 -5.42 4.33
CA HIS A 194 -9.67 -4.79 4.89
C HIS A 194 -10.12 -5.46 6.19
N ASN A 195 -9.98 -6.78 6.28
CA ASN A 195 -10.32 -7.57 7.47
C ASN A 195 -9.02 -7.99 8.19
N PRO A 196 -8.42 -7.13 9.01
CA PRO A 196 -7.28 -7.55 9.81
C PRO A 196 -7.77 -8.56 10.84
N ILE A 197 -7.61 -9.82 10.51
CA ILE A 197 -7.55 -10.96 11.42
C ILE A 197 -8.51 -10.88 12.61
N GLY A 198 -9.68 -11.54 12.47
CA GLY A 198 -10.44 -11.98 13.63
C GLY A 198 -9.66 -13.04 14.40
#